data_eebb93f1b93d93dc57d12e50d139e616
#
_entry.id   eebb93f1b93d93dc57d12e50d139e616
#
_cell.length_a   1.000
_cell.length_b   1.000
_cell.length_c   1.000
_cell.angle_alpha   90.00
_cell.angle_beta   90.00
_cell.angle_gamma   90.00
#
_symmetry.space_group_name_H-M   'P 1'
#
loop_
_entity.id
_entity.type
_entity.pdbx_description
1 polymer ?
#
loop_
_entity_poly.entity_id
_entity_poly.type
_entity_poly.pdbx_seq_one_letter_code
_entity_poly.pdbx_strand_id
1 'polypeptide(L)'
;KERVEKLVGSSASFLTVCTFHSFCARFLRREAYLLGFPPSFSILDDEDSGKLIQEVAVEANYKKSDPIVKELRSYISRKKNKGEYPDDIKVNPFYVNEKEMVDMYKEYERKKDNALSMDFDDLILKTLYILKNYPEVRQKWSTRYKHLLIDEFQDTNNVQYELINLLSVDNTNLYVVGDPDQTIYTWRGANQKIILDMPRRYPDLEDVILNENYRSTSPILNVANSLISHNKKRVPKDLFTSQSGGLPVIVKSFSKAEEEADYVVNEIEKIAGKSSDAVYSNIAVLYRSSYLTRPFEAELAHRGLPYRIFGGLRFYQRKEVKDVLAYFRVLVNPKDDIAFDRIVNVPSRKIGAASLEIIKKEATEAKLGEYEYIKNVPSDSEIPNRILVALGALVSKMEKTKERLQERSEAYSAILKDFITD
;
A
#
# COMPACT_ATOMS: atom_id res chain seq x y z
N LYS A 1 -8.70 -13.97 -7.40
CA LYS A 1 -8.90 -15.30 -6.79
C LYS A 1 -10.22 -15.90 -7.29
N GLU A 2 -11.35 -15.19 -7.19
CA GLU A 2 -12.69 -15.67 -7.64
C GLU A 2 -12.71 -16.16 -9.10
N ARG A 3 -12.02 -15.47 -10.03
CA ARG A 3 -11.90 -15.92 -11.43
C ARG A 3 -11.16 -17.25 -11.55
N VAL A 4 -10.11 -17.43 -10.76
CA VAL A 4 -9.34 -18.68 -10.71
C VAL A 4 -10.18 -19.79 -10.10
N GLU A 5 -10.94 -19.50 -9.04
CA GLU A 5 -11.88 -20.45 -8.42
C GLU A 5 -12.95 -20.94 -9.42
N LYS A 6 -13.44 -20.04 -10.28
CA LYS A 6 -14.39 -20.43 -11.34
C LYS A 6 -13.78 -21.35 -12.40
N LEU A 7 -12.47 -21.25 -12.65
CA LEU A 7 -11.78 -22.06 -13.66
C LEU A 7 -11.32 -23.41 -13.13
N VAL A 8 -10.80 -23.48 -11.90
CA VAL A 8 -10.15 -24.68 -11.34
C VAL A 8 -10.90 -25.29 -10.15
N GLY A 9 -12.04 -24.73 -9.79
CA GLY A 9 -12.91 -25.27 -8.72
C GLY A 9 -12.20 -25.27 -7.35
N SER A 10 -12.43 -26.33 -6.58
CA SER A 10 -11.89 -26.49 -5.21
C SER A 10 -10.36 -26.50 -5.16
N SER A 11 -9.68 -26.84 -6.25
CA SER A 11 -8.20 -26.78 -6.33
C SER A 11 -7.62 -25.37 -6.14
N ALA A 12 -8.44 -24.32 -6.33
CA ALA A 12 -8.03 -22.93 -6.06
C ALA A 12 -7.62 -22.67 -4.62
N SER A 13 -8.08 -23.49 -3.65
CA SER A 13 -7.70 -23.38 -2.24
C SER A 13 -6.21 -23.64 -1.99
N PHE A 14 -5.57 -24.44 -2.83
CA PHE A 14 -4.14 -24.75 -2.78
C PHE A 14 -3.27 -23.71 -3.48
N LEU A 15 -3.85 -22.79 -4.24
CA LEU A 15 -3.13 -21.77 -4.97
C LEU A 15 -2.89 -20.52 -4.12
N THR A 16 -1.69 -19.97 -4.23
CA THR A 16 -1.34 -18.68 -3.63
C THR A 16 -1.56 -17.58 -4.68
N VAL A 17 -2.74 -16.94 -4.67
CA VAL A 17 -3.07 -15.81 -5.55
C VAL A 17 -3.12 -14.54 -4.72
N CYS A 18 -2.15 -13.64 -4.91
CA CYS A 18 -2.03 -12.42 -4.11
C CYS A 18 -1.04 -11.42 -4.73
N THR A 19 -1.01 -10.19 -4.19
CA THR A 19 0.03 -9.20 -4.49
C THR A 19 1.34 -9.54 -3.77
N PHE A 20 2.47 -8.95 -4.20
CA PHE A 20 3.76 -9.07 -3.52
C PHE A 20 3.67 -8.73 -2.02
N HIS A 21 3.06 -7.59 -1.68
CA HIS A 21 2.90 -7.18 -0.29
C HIS A 21 2.06 -8.17 0.53
N SER A 22 0.98 -8.69 -0.04
CA SER A 22 0.16 -9.71 0.65
C SER A 22 0.89 -11.03 0.83
N PHE A 23 1.76 -11.41 -0.10
CA PHE A 23 2.65 -12.55 0.04
C PHE A 23 3.64 -12.32 1.18
N CYS A 24 4.37 -11.20 1.15
CA CYS A 24 5.36 -10.84 2.15
C CYS A 24 4.75 -10.71 3.55
N ALA A 25 3.58 -10.09 3.68
CA ALA A 25 2.89 -10.01 4.97
C ALA A 25 2.59 -11.42 5.54
N ARG A 26 2.10 -12.36 4.71
CA ARG A 26 1.85 -13.74 5.14
C ARG A 26 3.13 -14.51 5.46
N PHE A 27 4.19 -14.27 4.71
CA PHE A 27 5.52 -14.81 4.98
C PHE A 27 6.01 -14.31 6.34
N LEU A 28 6.01 -13.01 6.57
CA LEU A 28 6.48 -12.38 7.80
C LEU A 28 5.65 -12.77 9.02
N ARG A 29 4.33 -12.96 8.89
CA ARG A 29 3.52 -13.53 9.99
C ARG A 29 4.01 -14.89 10.49
N ARG A 30 4.81 -15.60 9.71
CA ARG A 30 5.37 -16.92 10.06
C ARG A 30 6.83 -16.87 10.42
N GLU A 31 7.62 -16.01 9.78
CA GLU A 31 9.07 -16.05 9.85
C GLU A 31 9.70 -14.79 10.51
N ALA A 32 8.93 -13.73 10.78
CA ALA A 32 9.47 -12.48 11.33
C ALA A 32 10.00 -12.61 12.76
N TYR A 33 9.72 -13.71 13.47
CA TYR A 33 10.33 -14.01 14.76
C TYR A 33 11.87 -14.06 14.67
N LEU A 34 12.42 -14.38 13.51
CA LEU A 34 13.85 -14.33 13.23
C LEU A 34 14.44 -12.92 13.30
N LEU A 35 13.59 -11.92 13.20
CA LEU A 35 13.92 -10.49 13.32
C LEU A 35 13.42 -9.89 14.64
N GLY A 36 12.93 -10.70 15.58
CA GLY A 36 12.40 -10.25 16.85
C GLY A 36 10.96 -9.69 16.79
N PHE A 37 10.25 -9.86 15.68
CA PHE A 37 8.86 -9.43 15.55
C PHE A 37 7.88 -10.56 15.86
N PRO A 38 6.84 -10.30 16.67
CA PRO A 38 5.77 -11.26 16.89
C PRO A 38 4.90 -11.40 15.63
N PRO A 39 4.15 -12.50 15.47
CA PRO A 39 3.18 -12.64 14.38
C PRO A 39 2.11 -11.54 14.38
N SER A 40 1.92 -10.85 15.49
CA SER A 40 0.93 -9.77 15.69
C SER A 40 1.46 -8.38 15.34
N PHE A 41 2.65 -8.25 14.72
CA PHE A 41 3.20 -6.93 14.34
C PHE A 41 2.18 -6.09 13.57
N SER A 42 2.21 -4.77 13.76
CA SER A 42 1.33 -3.84 13.05
C SER A 42 1.86 -3.52 11.65
N ILE A 43 0.95 -3.26 10.71
CA ILE A 43 1.31 -2.74 9.39
C ILE A 43 0.83 -1.30 9.31
N LEU A 44 1.78 -0.38 9.11
CA LEU A 44 1.50 1.05 8.96
C LEU A 44 1.06 1.35 7.54
N ASP A 45 -0.03 2.09 7.40
CA ASP A 45 -0.41 2.63 6.11
C ASP A 45 0.35 3.94 5.80
N ASP A 46 0.05 4.51 4.62
CA ASP A 46 0.69 5.75 4.16
C ASP A 46 0.45 6.95 5.09
N GLU A 47 -0.69 7.00 5.80
CA GLU A 47 -1.01 8.08 6.74
C GLU A 47 -0.25 7.90 8.04
N ASP A 48 -0.25 6.67 8.58
CA ASP A 48 0.45 6.34 9.82
C ASP A 48 1.97 6.54 9.65
N SER A 49 2.54 6.03 8.56
CA SER A 49 3.95 6.25 8.21
C SER A 49 4.27 7.75 8.04
N GLY A 50 3.35 8.49 7.41
CA GLY A 50 3.50 9.93 7.24
C GLY A 50 3.47 10.71 8.57
N LYS A 51 2.65 10.30 9.54
CA LYS A 51 2.63 10.91 10.88
C LYS A 51 3.93 10.63 11.64
N LEU A 52 4.42 9.40 11.58
CA LEU A 52 5.69 9.04 12.21
C LEU A 52 6.87 9.82 11.61
N ILE A 53 6.89 10.01 10.28
CA ILE A 53 7.90 10.84 9.61
C ILE A 53 7.80 12.30 10.05
N GLN A 54 6.58 12.84 10.21
CA GLN A 54 6.39 14.20 10.74
C GLN A 54 6.90 14.34 12.17
N GLU A 55 6.67 13.34 13.01
CA GLU A 55 7.16 13.31 14.39
C GLU A 55 8.69 13.31 14.45
N VAL A 56 9.33 12.44 13.68
CA VAL A 56 10.80 12.40 13.54
C VAL A 56 11.37 13.74 13.08
N ALA A 57 10.74 14.38 12.10
CA ALA A 57 11.20 15.69 11.63
C ALA A 57 11.02 16.78 12.70
N VAL A 58 9.96 16.73 13.50
CA VAL A 58 9.76 17.67 14.62
C VAL A 58 10.83 17.48 15.70
N GLU A 59 11.20 16.26 16.02
CA GLU A 59 12.29 15.96 16.95
C GLU A 59 13.67 16.43 16.43
N ALA A 60 13.83 16.45 15.11
CA ALA A 60 14.98 17.06 14.44
C ALA A 60 14.86 18.60 14.30
N ASN A 61 13.97 19.26 15.05
CA ASN A 61 13.72 20.71 15.08
C ASN A 61 13.10 21.30 13.81
N TYR A 62 12.42 20.52 12.98
CA TYR A 62 11.63 21.02 11.84
C TYR A 62 10.16 21.19 12.20
N LYS A 63 9.45 22.03 11.44
CA LYS A 63 8.00 22.14 11.55
C LYS A 63 7.31 21.07 10.71
N LYS A 64 6.13 20.61 11.14
CA LYS A 64 5.30 19.63 10.40
C LYS A 64 4.99 20.05 8.95
N SER A 65 4.96 21.36 8.68
CA SER A 65 4.70 21.93 7.36
C SER A 65 5.94 22.11 6.48
N ASP A 66 7.13 21.89 7.02
CA ASP A 66 8.38 22.13 6.29
C ASP A 66 8.53 21.17 5.10
N PRO A 67 9.11 21.63 3.98
CA PRO A 67 9.31 20.80 2.79
C PRO A 67 10.10 19.53 3.06
N ILE A 68 11.03 19.57 4.04
CA ILE A 68 11.87 18.45 4.45
C ILE A 68 11.07 17.21 4.81
N VAL A 69 9.86 17.37 5.36
CA VAL A 69 8.97 16.23 5.71
C VAL A 69 8.60 15.42 4.47
N LYS A 70 8.27 16.10 3.37
CA LYS A 70 7.96 15.44 2.09
C LYS A 70 9.20 14.84 1.45
N GLU A 71 10.33 15.55 1.57
CA GLU A 71 11.61 15.08 1.07
C GLU A 71 12.08 13.85 1.81
N LEU A 72 11.99 13.83 3.14
CA LEU A 72 12.32 12.67 3.98
C LEU A 72 11.47 11.45 3.62
N ARG A 73 10.17 11.63 3.47
CA ARG A 73 9.26 10.55 3.03
C ARG A 73 9.70 9.96 1.69
N SER A 74 9.99 10.83 0.73
CA SER A 74 10.44 10.42 -0.61
C SER A 74 11.82 9.78 -0.57
N TYR A 75 12.70 10.26 0.32
CA TYR A 75 14.04 9.72 0.54
C TYR A 75 13.98 8.30 1.09
N ILE A 76 13.23 8.10 2.18
CA ILE A 76 13.04 6.78 2.82
C ILE A 76 12.49 5.76 1.81
N SER A 77 11.38 6.08 1.15
CA SER A 77 10.77 5.16 0.18
C SER A 77 11.72 4.83 -0.97
N ARG A 78 12.45 5.83 -1.50
CA ARG A 78 13.43 5.62 -2.57
C ARG A 78 14.60 4.74 -2.13
N LYS A 79 15.09 4.88 -0.88
CA LYS A 79 16.15 4.04 -0.32
C LYS A 79 15.65 2.60 -0.12
N LYS A 80 14.48 2.43 0.48
CA LYS A 80 13.86 1.11 0.65
C LYS A 80 13.61 0.40 -0.68
N ASN A 81 13.13 1.10 -1.70
CA ASN A 81 12.95 0.53 -3.04
C ASN A 81 14.26 0.14 -3.76
N LYS A 82 15.41 0.57 -3.24
CA LYS A 82 16.73 0.11 -3.66
C LYS A 82 17.30 -1.01 -2.77
N GLY A 83 16.62 -1.37 -1.70
CA GLY A 83 17.10 -2.35 -0.74
C GLY A 83 18.10 -1.78 0.27
N GLU A 84 18.19 -0.46 0.42
CA GLU A 84 19.15 0.23 1.28
C GLU A 84 18.52 0.55 2.65
N TYR A 85 19.02 -0.07 3.72
CA TYR A 85 18.74 0.33 5.09
C TYR A 85 19.62 1.54 5.50
N PRO A 86 19.25 2.29 6.56
CA PRO A 86 20.01 3.47 6.96
C PRO A 86 21.51 3.22 7.17
N ASP A 87 21.88 2.06 7.71
CA ASP A 87 23.27 1.70 7.98
C ASP A 87 24.07 1.29 6.72
N ASP A 88 23.36 0.92 5.64
CA ASP A 88 23.97 0.60 4.34
C ASP A 88 24.30 1.86 3.53
N ILE A 89 23.74 3.02 3.93
CA ILE A 89 23.86 4.25 3.15
C ILE A 89 25.21 4.91 3.38
N LYS A 90 26.00 4.97 2.31
CA LYS A 90 27.20 5.78 2.28
C LYS A 90 26.80 7.24 2.00
N VAL A 91 26.87 8.07 3.05
CA VAL A 91 26.56 9.50 2.94
C VAL A 91 27.46 10.15 1.88
N ASN A 92 26.83 10.77 0.89
CA ASN A 92 27.53 11.51 -0.14
C ASN A 92 27.71 12.97 0.31
N PRO A 93 28.96 13.44 0.56
CA PRO A 93 29.23 14.79 1.08
C PRO A 93 28.80 15.91 0.11
N PHE A 94 28.52 15.59 -1.16
CA PHE A 94 28.07 16.57 -2.15
C PHE A 94 26.55 16.83 -2.09
N TYR A 95 25.78 15.99 -1.38
CA TYR A 95 24.35 16.24 -1.16
C TYR A 95 24.16 16.96 0.16
N VAL A 96 23.70 18.21 0.07
CA VAL A 96 23.33 19.01 1.25
C VAL A 96 22.25 18.23 2.03
N ASN A 97 22.44 18.08 3.34
CA ASN A 97 21.54 17.41 4.27
C ASN A 97 21.42 15.88 4.14
N GLU A 98 22.20 15.16 3.32
CA GLU A 98 22.05 13.69 3.24
C GLU A 98 22.34 13.01 4.57
N LYS A 99 23.32 13.50 5.34
CA LYS A 99 23.61 12.96 6.67
C LYS A 99 22.40 13.09 7.59
N GLU A 100 21.79 14.25 7.61
CA GLU A 100 20.60 14.51 8.43
C GLU A 100 19.40 13.67 8.00
N MET A 101 19.20 13.48 6.68
CA MET A 101 18.19 12.57 6.15
C MET A 101 18.43 11.12 6.59
N VAL A 102 19.67 10.66 6.62
CA VAL A 102 20.03 9.31 7.10
C VAL A 102 19.78 9.21 8.60
N ASP A 103 20.13 10.22 9.39
CA ASP A 103 19.92 10.23 10.84
C ASP A 103 18.40 10.20 11.16
N MET A 104 17.58 10.99 10.46
CA MET A 104 16.13 10.95 10.58
C MET A 104 15.55 9.61 10.09
N TYR A 105 16.11 9.01 9.06
CA TYR A 105 15.69 7.67 8.60
C TYR A 105 16.00 6.61 9.66
N LYS A 106 17.16 6.67 10.33
CA LYS A 106 17.49 5.77 11.46
C LYS A 106 16.48 5.92 12.59
N GLU A 107 16.13 7.13 12.94
CA GLU A 107 15.15 7.39 13.99
C GLU A 107 13.76 6.89 13.63
N TYR A 108 13.33 7.07 12.36
CA TYR A 108 12.08 6.50 11.83
C TYR A 108 12.05 4.97 11.99
N GLU A 109 13.12 4.28 11.58
CA GLU A 109 13.20 2.81 11.72
C GLU A 109 13.17 2.40 13.19
N ARG A 110 13.95 3.10 14.05
CA ARG A 110 13.97 2.81 15.48
C ARG A 110 12.61 2.91 16.14
N LYS A 111 11.87 3.99 15.89
CA LYS A 111 10.52 4.19 16.45
C LYS A 111 9.55 3.13 15.95
N LYS A 112 9.58 2.83 14.68
CA LYS A 112 8.73 1.84 14.04
C LYS A 112 9.01 0.43 14.59
N ASP A 113 10.28 0.04 14.73
CA ASP A 113 10.67 -1.26 15.27
C ASP A 113 10.31 -1.38 16.76
N ASN A 114 10.46 -0.33 17.56
CA ASN A 114 10.02 -0.29 18.95
C ASN A 114 8.50 -0.49 19.08
N ALA A 115 7.71 0.06 18.17
CA ALA A 115 6.28 -0.14 18.08
C ALA A 115 5.89 -1.51 17.49
N LEU A 116 6.84 -2.41 17.25
CA LEU A 116 6.63 -3.69 16.58
C LEU A 116 5.80 -3.55 15.30
N SER A 117 6.15 -2.56 14.49
CA SER A 117 5.42 -2.17 13.29
C SER A 117 6.30 -2.23 12.03
N MET A 118 5.67 -2.46 10.90
CA MET A 118 6.30 -2.47 9.58
C MET A 118 5.50 -1.58 8.62
N ASP A 119 6.16 -0.79 7.79
CA ASP A 119 5.49 -0.12 6.67
C ASP A 119 5.41 -1.04 5.44
N PHE A 120 4.78 -0.58 4.36
CA PHE A 120 4.61 -1.39 3.16
C PHE A 120 5.95 -1.78 2.51
N ASP A 121 6.94 -0.88 2.49
CA ASP A 121 8.25 -1.17 1.91
C ASP A 121 9.00 -2.22 2.75
N ASP A 122 8.84 -2.20 4.08
CA ASP A 122 9.43 -3.21 4.97
C ASP A 122 8.94 -4.62 4.69
N LEU A 123 7.68 -4.78 4.29
CA LEU A 123 7.15 -6.11 4.02
C LEU A 123 8.00 -6.85 3.00
N ILE A 124 8.44 -6.16 1.95
CA ILE A 124 9.30 -6.75 0.93
C ILE A 124 10.73 -6.85 1.42
N LEU A 125 11.28 -5.78 2.01
CA LEU A 125 12.67 -5.75 2.44
C LEU A 125 12.99 -6.76 3.53
N LYS A 126 12.18 -6.84 4.59
CA LYS A 126 12.40 -7.80 5.69
C LYS A 126 12.19 -9.25 5.20
N THR A 127 11.29 -9.48 4.23
CA THR A 127 11.17 -10.78 3.55
C THR A 127 12.45 -11.13 2.80
N LEU A 128 12.99 -10.19 2.01
CA LEU A 128 14.26 -10.39 1.31
C LEU A 128 15.42 -10.65 2.26
N TYR A 129 15.49 -9.88 3.33
CA TYR A 129 16.53 -10.05 4.35
C TYR A 129 16.50 -11.47 4.92
N ILE A 130 15.33 -11.97 5.30
CA ILE A 130 15.19 -13.35 5.83
C ILE A 130 15.60 -14.37 4.76
N LEU A 131 15.10 -14.25 3.54
CA LEU A 131 15.43 -15.20 2.47
C LEU A 131 16.90 -15.19 2.08
N LYS A 132 17.61 -14.06 2.26
CA LYS A 132 19.05 -13.96 2.01
C LYS A 132 19.89 -14.59 3.12
N ASN A 133 19.53 -14.30 4.37
CA ASN A 133 20.37 -14.61 5.53
C ASN A 133 20.02 -15.93 6.22
N TYR A 134 18.87 -16.54 5.91
CA TYR A 134 18.42 -17.81 6.47
C TYR A 134 18.18 -18.86 5.36
N PRO A 135 19.23 -19.60 4.94
CA PRO A 135 19.13 -20.53 3.80
C PRO A 135 18.06 -21.61 3.97
N GLU A 136 17.86 -22.10 5.19
CA GLU A 136 16.83 -23.09 5.52
C GLU A 136 15.41 -22.55 5.29
N VAL A 137 15.16 -21.29 5.63
CA VAL A 137 13.88 -20.63 5.36
C VAL A 137 13.71 -20.41 3.86
N ARG A 138 14.77 -19.97 3.17
CA ARG A 138 14.74 -19.84 1.72
C ARG A 138 14.40 -21.15 1.05
N GLN A 139 15.08 -22.26 1.41
CA GLN A 139 14.82 -23.58 0.86
C GLN A 139 13.37 -24.01 1.12
N LYS A 140 12.86 -23.86 2.35
CA LYS A 140 11.48 -24.18 2.73
C LYS A 140 10.45 -23.48 1.85
N TRP A 141 10.68 -22.20 1.53
CA TRP A 141 9.72 -21.41 0.77
C TRP A 141 9.89 -21.55 -0.74
N SER A 142 11.09 -21.66 -1.28
CA SER A 142 11.34 -21.82 -2.71
C SER A 142 10.88 -23.20 -3.20
N THR A 143 11.11 -24.28 -2.45
CA THR A 143 10.66 -25.62 -2.84
C THR A 143 9.14 -25.82 -2.78
N ARG A 144 8.44 -24.92 -2.11
CA ARG A 144 6.97 -24.94 -2.02
C ARG A 144 6.29 -24.61 -3.34
N TYR A 145 6.91 -23.80 -4.18
CA TYR A 145 6.33 -23.29 -5.41
C TYR A 145 7.04 -23.90 -6.62
N LYS A 146 6.35 -24.82 -7.30
CA LYS A 146 6.84 -25.40 -8.56
C LYS A 146 6.59 -24.47 -9.74
N HIS A 147 5.60 -23.59 -9.64
CA HIS A 147 5.23 -22.61 -10.66
C HIS A 147 5.08 -21.24 -10.02
N LEU A 148 5.76 -20.25 -10.57
CA LEU A 148 5.63 -18.83 -10.22
C LEU A 148 5.09 -18.10 -11.44
N LEU A 149 3.90 -17.51 -11.30
CA LEU A 149 3.24 -16.76 -12.35
C LEU A 149 3.16 -15.30 -11.90
N ILE A 150 3.75 -14.40 -12.66
CA ILE A 150 3.81 -12.97 -12.34
C ILE A 150 3.11 -12.21 -13.46
N ASP A 151 2.08 -11.47 -13.08
CA ASP A 151 1.33 -10.58 -13.98
C ASP A 151 1.83 -9.14 -13.83
N GLU A 152 1.62 -8.31 -14.87
CA GLU A 152 2.09 -6.91 -14.94
C GLU A 152 3.59 -6.77 -14.62
N PHE A 153 4.39 -7.69 -15.18
CA PHE A 153 5.82 -7.82 -14.84
C PHE A 153 6.63 -6.56 -15.13
N GLN A 154 6.21 -5.72 -16.07
CA GLN A 154 6.83 -4.43 -16.39
C GLN A 154 6.80 -3.43 -15.23
N ASP A 155 5.87 -3.59 -14.28
CA ASP A 155 5.75 -2.72 -13.12
C ASP A 155 6.55 -3.20 -11.90
N THR A 156 7.35 -4.27 -12.08
CA THR A 156 8.20 -4.84 -11.04
C THR A 156 9.42 -3.94 -10.78
N ASN A 157 9.71 -3.67 -9.50
CA ASN A 157 10.92 -3.00 -9.08
C ASN A 157 12.05 -4.01 -8.77
N ASN A 158 13.26 -3.51 -8.50
CA ASN A 158 14.43 -4.37 -8.28
C ASN A 158 14.28 -5.29 -7.07
N VAL A 159 13.69 -4.81 -5.96
CA VAL A 159 13.52 -5.62 -4.74
C VAL A 159 12.48 -6.72 -4.95
N GLN A 160 11.41 -6.45 -5.69
CA GLN A 160 10.41 -7.46 -6.07
C GLN A 160 11.01 -8.50 -7.04
N TYR A 161 11.82 -8.06 -7.99
CA TYR A 161 12.52 -8.98 -8.89
C TYR A 161 13.50 -9.88 -8.13
N GLU A 162 14.22 -9.34 -7.16
CA GLU A 162 15.11 -10.13 -6.32
C GLU A 162 14.33 -11.17 -5.48
N LEU A 163 13.15 -10.80 -4.97
CA LEU A 163 12.26 -11.72 -4.29
C LEU A 163 11.85 -12.89 -5.19
N ILE A 164 11.50 -12.61 -6.45
CA ILE A 164 11.17 -13.65 -7.44
C ILE A 164 12.37 -14.59 -7.61
N ASN A 165 13.58 -14.05 -7.78
CA ASN A 165 14.79 -14.85 -7.98
C ASN A 165 15.11 -15.74 -6.76
N LEU A 166 14.92 -15.25 -5.54
CA LEU A 166 15.14 -16.03 -4.32
C LEU A 166 14.10 -17.14 -4.12
N LEU A 167 12.90 -16.96 -4.67
CA LEU A 167 11.85 -17.98 -4.62
C LEU A 167 11.91 -18.95 -5.81
N SER A 168 12.62 -18.59 -6.89
CA SER A 168 12.83 -19.44 -8.05
C SER A 168 14.09 -20.29 -7.83
N VAL A 169 13.92 -21.60 -7.82
CA VAL A 169 15.01 -22.58 -7.79
C VAL A 169 15.06 -23.32 -9.13
N ASP A 170 16.12 -24.09 -9.40
CA ASP A 170 16.40 -24.71 -10.70
C ASP A 170 15.22 -25.46 -11.34
N ASN A 171 14.31 -25.99 -10.52
CA ASN A 171 13.13 -26.72 -10.99
C ASN A 171 11.83 -25.87 -10.96
N THR A 172 11.93 -24.56 -10.73
CA THR A 172 10.75 -23.68 -10.70
C THR A 172 10.43 -23.22 -12.12
N ASN A 173 9.20 -23.48 -12.57
CA ASN A 173 8.70 -22.89 -13.80
C ASN A 173 8.28 -21.43 -13.53
N LEU A 174 9.08 -20.48 -14.03
CA LEU A 174 8.81 -19.06 -13.94
C LEU A 174 8.07 -18.61 -15.20
N TYR A 175 6.85 -18.14 -15.04
CA TYR A 175 6.01 -17.59 -16.11
C TYR A 175 5.71 -16.12 -15.82
N VAL A 176 6.10 -15.23 -16.71
CA VAL A 176 5.89 -13.80 -16.56
C VAL A 176 5.05 -13.26 -17.71
N VAL A 177 4.12 -12.38 -17.39
CA VAL A 177 3.28 -11.66 -18.36
C VAL A 177 3.43 -10.17 -18.12
N GLY A 178 3.64 -9.43 -19.18
CA GLY A 178 3.77 -7.99 -19.08
C GLY A 178 3.92 -7.31 -20.44
N ASP A 179 3.74 -6.02 -20.45
CA ASP A 179 3.91 -5.17 -21.61
C ASP A 179 4.83 -4.01 -21.27
N PRO A 180 6.09 -4.01 -21.75
CA PRO A 180 7.03 -2.90 -21.50
C PRO A 180 6.48 -1.53 -21.88
N ASP A 181 5.62 -1.46 -22.90
CA ASP A 181 5.02 -0.22 -23.36
C ASP A 181 3.98 0.36 -22.38
N GLN A 182 3.50 -0.45 -21.42
CA GLN A 182 2.52 -0.06 -20.40
C GLN A 182 3.13 0.26 -19.03
N THR A 183 4.45 0.42 -18.93
CA THR A 183 5.12 0.79 -17.67
C THR A 183 4.75 2.21 -17.26
N ILE A 184 3.87 2.35 -16.25
CA ILE A 184 3.38 3.65 -15.75
C ILE A 184 3.77 3.93 -14.30
N TYR A 185 4.46 2.99 -13.62
CA TYR A 185 4.87 3.09 -12.21
C TYR A 185 6.37 3.33 -12.00
N THR A 186 7.07 3.92 -12.98
CA THR A 186 8.50 4.26 -12.85
C THR A 186 8.79 5.17 -11.64
N TRP A 187 7.87 6.08 -11.32
CA TRP A 187 7.94 6.95 -10.15
C TRP A 187 7.81 6.20 -8.81
N ARG A 188 7.31 4.95 -8.83
CA ARG A 188 7.31 4.00 -7.70
C ARG A 188 8.48 3.02 -7.73
N GLY A 189 9.44 3.24 -8.61
CA GLY A 189 10.63 2.39 -8.75
C GLY A 189 10.48 1.23 -9.72
N ALA A 190 9.37 1.12 -10.48
CA ALA A 190 9.25 0.13 -11.53
C ALA A 190 10.41 0.27 -12.53
N ASN A 191 10.99 -0.86 -12.91
CA ASN A 191 12.17 -0.90 -13.76
C ASN A 191 11.91 -1.73 -15.02
N GLN A 192 11.51 -1.03 -16.08
CA GLN A 192 11.25 -1.63 -17.40
C GLN A 192 12.40 -2.50 -17.93
N LYS A 193 13.67 -2.19 -17.54
CA LYS A 193 14.81 -2.99 -17.97
C LYS A 193 14.73 -4.45 -17.50
N ILE A 194 14.01 -4.74 -16.42
CA ILE A 194 13.87 -6.09 -15.91
C ILE A 194 13.23 -7.00 -16.95
N ILE A 195 12.08 -6.57 -17.51
CA ILE A 195 11.38 -7.36 -18.55
C ILE A 195 12.14 -7.34 -19.89
N LEU A 196 12.73 -6.22 -20.25
CA LEU A 196 13.51 -6.11 -21.52
C LEU A 196 14.79 -6.95 -21.49
N ASP A 197 15.38 -7.16 -20.32
CA ASP A 197 16.62 -7.95 -20.14
C ASP A 197 16.34 -9.46 -19.95
N MET A 198 15.08 -9.89 -19.87
CA MET A 198 14.71 -11.30 -19.63
C MET A 198 15.38 -12.28 -20.63
N PRO A 199 15.35 -12.04 -21.96
CA PRO A 199 15.98 -12.94 -22.92
C PRO A 199 17.49 -13.09 -22.70
N ARG A 200 18.16 -12.05 -22.21
CA ARG A 200 19.59 -12.09 -21.90
C ARG A 200 19.89 -12.87 -20.61
N ARG A 201 18.98 -12.78 -19.63
CA ARG A 201 19.16 -13.41 -18.31
C ARG A 201 18.79 -14.90 -18.30
N TYR A 202 17.86 -15.28 -19.16
CA TYR A 202 17.33 -16.63 -19.29
C TYR A 202 17.50 -17.09 -20.75
N PRO A 203 18.64 -17.73 -21.10
CA PRO A 203 18.93 -18.12 -22.50
C PRO A 203 17.88 -19.08 -23.07
N ASP A 204 17.27 -19.89 -22.22
CA ASP A 204 16.25 -20.88 -22.60
C ASP A 204 14.82 -20.33 -22.50
N LEU A 205 14.67 -18.99 -22.43
CA LEU A 205 13.36 -18.35 -22.35
C LEU A 205 12.56 -18.59 -23.62
N GLU A 206 11.36 -19.12 -23.46
CA GLU A 206 10.37 -19.13 -24.52
C GLU A 206 9.59 -17.80 -24.47
N ASP A 207 9.77 -16.98 -25.51
CA ASP A 207 9.12 -15.67 -25.63
C ASP A 207 7.94 -15.75 -26.59
N VAL A 208 6.75 -15.45 -26.09
CA VAL A 208 5.50 -15.46 -26.86
C VAL A 208 4.91 -14.07 -26.90
N ILE A 209 4.84 -13.47 -28.08
CA ILE A 209 4.27 -12.14 -28.29
C ILE A 209 2.80 -12.26 -28.68
N LEU A 210 1.91 -11.70 -27.86
CA LEU A 210 0.47 -11.65 -28.11
C LEU A 210 0.11 -10.35 -28.83
N ASN A 211 -0.02 -10.40 -30.16
CA ASN A 211 -0.28 -9.23 -31.00
C ASN A 211 -1.76 -8.99 -31.26
N GLU A 212 -2.59 -10.03 -31.21
CA GLU A 212 -4.02 -9.88 -31.44
C GLU A 212 -4.71 -9.27 -30.23
N ASN A 213 -5.41 -8.17 -30.45
CA ASN A 213 -6.17 -7.44 -29.44
C ASN A 213 -7.67 -7.73 -29.60
N TYR A 214 -8.27 -8.24 -28.55
CA TYR A 214 -9.71 -8.59 -28.50
C TYR A 214 -10.57 -7.54 -27.80
N ARG A 215 -9.96 -6.45 -27.32
CA ARG A 215 -10.64 -5.39 -26.55
C ARG A 215 -11.10 -4.25 -27.44
N SER A 216 -10.24 -3.79 -28.33
CA SER A 216 -10.38 -2.52 -29.06
C SER A 216 -10.55 -2.72 -30.54
N THR A 217 -11.30 -1.83 -31.18
CA THR A 217 -11.44 -1.78 -32.65
C THR A 217 -10.23 -1.16 -33.32
N SER A 218 -10.10 -1.41 -34.63
CA SER A 218 -8.94 -0.94 -35.44
C SER A 218 -8.63 0.58 -35.34
N PRO A 219 -9.61 1.50 -35.33
CA PRO A 219 -9.32 2.94 -35.19
C PRO A 219 -8.58 3.29 -33.90
N ILE A 220 -8.92 2.61 -32.80
CA ILE A 220 -8.27 2.82 -31.49
C ILE A 220 -6.84 2.28 -31.54
N LEU A 221 -6.65 1.06 -32.06
CA LEU A 221 -5.33 0.43 -32.16
C LEU A 221 -4.39 1.20 -33.07
N ASN A 222 -4.89 1.75 -34.19
CA ASN A 222 -4.10 2.55 -35.09
C ASN A 222 -3.51 3.80 -34.41
N VAL A 223 -4.31 4.49 -33.59
CA VAL A 223 -3.85 5.64 -32.79
C VAL A 223 -2.84 5.18 -31.75
N ALA A 224 -3.12 4.08 -31.04
CA ALA A 224 -2.23 3.53 -30.02
C ALA A 224 -0.88 3.10 -30.60
N ASN A 225 -0.87 2.35 -31.73
CA ASN A 225 0.35 1.91 -32.42
C ASN A 225 1.15 3.12 -32.92
N SER A 226 0.48 4.13 -33.49
CA SER A 226 1.14 5.36 -33.94
C SER A 226 1.78 6.10 -32.76
N LEU A 227 1.10 6.26 -31.66
CA LEU A 227 1.64 6.93 -30.49
C LEU A 227 2.85 6.17 -29.91
N ILE A 228 2.72 4.87 -29.68
CA ILE A 228 3.76 4.06 -29.04
C ILE A 228 4.99 3.84 -29.94
N SER A 229 4.88 3.97 -31.25
CA SER A 229 6.01 3.85 -32.16
C SER A 229 7.12 4.90 -31.92
N HIS A 230 6.80 6.00 -31.22
CA HIS A 230 7.77 7.02 -30.82
C HIS A 230 8.69 6.56 -29.67
N ASN A 231 8.33 5.51 -28.95
CA ASN A 231 9.19 4.94 -27.94
C ASN A 231 10.33 4.14 -28.57
N LYS A 232 11.57 4.44 -28.16
CA LYS A 232 12.77 3.77 -28.68
C LYS A 232 13.13 2.48 -27.94
N LYS A 233 12.77 2.39 -26.67
CA LYS A 233 13.09 1.23 -25.78
C LYS A 233 11.85 0.37 -25.63
N ARG A 234 11.61 -0.52 -26.58
CA ARG A 234 10.44 -1.39 -26.59
C ARG A 234 10.72 -2.72 -27.27
N VAL A 235 9.88 -3.70 -27.04
CA VAL A 235 9.80 -4.89 -27.87
C VAL A 235 8.97 -4.52 -29.10
N PRO A 236 9.51 -4.63 -30.32
CA PRO A 236 8.75 -4.30 -31.53
C PRO A 236 7.52 -5.20 -31.67
N LYS A 237 6.35 -4.58 -31.64
CA LYS A 237 5.07 -5.24 -31.86
C LYS A 237 4.06 -4.22 -32.36
N ASP A 238 3.19 -4.63 -33.28
CA ASP A 238 2.02 -3.87 -33.69
C ASP A 238 0.78 -4.68 -33.34
N LEU A 239 -0.10 -4.04 -32.57
CA LEU A 239 -1.35 -4.65 -32.17
C LEU A 239 -2.34 -4.59 -33.34
N PHE A 240 -2.99 -5.71 -33.63
CA PHE A 240 -4.07 -5.80 -34.60
C PHE A 240 -5.32 -6.42 -33.97
N THR A 241 -6.44 -6.30 -34.65
CA THR A 241 -7.69 -6.92 -34.22
C THR A 241 -8.46 -7.49 -35.40
N SER A 242 -9.12 -8.61 -35.15
CA SER A 242 -10.09 -9.20 -36.08
C SER A 242 -11.48 -8.57 -35.94
N GLN A 243 -11.70 -7.69 -34.99
CA GLN A 243 -12.98 -7.00 -34.78
C GLN A 243 -13.22 -5.98 -35.89
N SER A 244 -14.35 -6.10 -36.59
CA SER A 244 -14.78 -5.16 -37.62
C SER A 244 -15.45 -3.94 -37.02
N GLY A 245 -15.41 -2.81 -37.72
CA GLY A 245 -16.09 -1.57 -37.34
C GLY A 245 -15.27 -0.70 -36.38
N GLY A 246 -15.98 0.15 -35.65
CA GLY A 246 -15.40 1.14 -34.74
C GLY A 246 -15.50 2.57 -35.26
N LEU A 247 -15.71 3.50 -34.35
CA LEU A 247 -15.74 4.93 -34.64
C LEU A 247 -14.32 5.52 -34.58
N PRO A 248 -14.03 6.57 -35.35
CA PRO A 248 -12.77 7.30 -35.25
C PRO A 248 -12.52 7.83 -33.85
N VAL A 249 -11.25 7.87 -33.45
CA VAL A 249 -10.85 8.56 -32.22
C VAL A 249 -11.00 10.08 -32.42
N ILE A 250 -11.71 10.72 -31.49
CA ILE A 250 -11.95 12.15 -31.51
C ILE A 250 -10.98 12.84 -30.57
N VAL A 251 -10.29 13.87 -31.05
CA VAL A 251 -9.43 14.73 -30.23
C VAL A 251 -10.02 16.13 -30.22
N LYS A 252 -10.25 16.65 -29.00
CA LYS A 252 -10.75 18.02 -28.81
C LYS A 252 -9.94 18.74 -27.73
N SER A 253 -9.84 20.05 -27.86
CA SER A 253 -9.29 20.94 -26.83
C SER A 253 -10.35 21.96 -26.42
N PHE A 254 -10.32 22.34 -25.15
CA PHE A 254 -11.25 23.28 -24.56
C PHE A 254 -10.48 24.38 -23.82
N SER A 255 -11.07 25.56 -23.72
CA SER A 255 -10.48 26.69 -23.01
C SER A 255 -10.70 26.59 -21.50
N LYS A 256 -11.75 25.87 -21.06
CA LYS A 256 -12.16 25.71 -19.68
C LYS A 256 -12.49 24.26 -19.37
N ALA A 257 -12.24 23.85 -18.14
CA ALA A 257 -12.55 22.50 -17.67
C ALA A 257 -14.06 22.21 -17.64
N GLU A 258 -14.87 23.24 -17.42
CA GLU A 258 -16.33 23.14 -17.42
C GLU A 258 -16.87 22.85 -18.82
N GLU A 259 -16.28 23.46 -19.86
CA GLU A 259 -16.63 23.21 -21.28
C GLU A 259 -16.27 21.77 -21.69
N GLU A 260 -15.13 21.27 -21.20
CA GLU A 260 -14.73 19.89 -21.39
C GLU A 260 -15.73 18.94 -20.74
N ALA A 261 -16.10 19.19 -19.49
CA ALA A 261 -17.04 18.36 -18.75
C ALA A 261 -18.44 18.34 -19.41
N ASP A 262 -18.97 19.51 -19.78
CA ASP A 262 -20.25 19.62 -20.49
C ASP A 262 -20.23 18.82 -21.80
N TYR A 263 -19.16 18.96 -22.62
CA TYR A 263 -19.03 18.21 -23.86
C TYR A 263 -19.01 16.69 -23.63
N VAL A 264 -18.21 16.22 -22.66
CA VAL A 264 -18.09 14.79 -22.36
C VAL A 264 -19.41 14.22 -21.86
N VAL A 265 -20.12 14.94 -20.96
CA VAL A 265 -21.41 14.50 -20.44
C VAL A 265 -22.46 14.49 -21.55
N ASN A 266 -22.47 15.46 -22.46
CA ASN A 266 -23.32 15.45 -23.66
C ASN A 266 -23.07 14.20 -24.54
N GLU A 267 -21.81 13.80 -24.73
CA GLU A 267 -21.49 12.57 -25.47
C GLU A 267 -21.94 11.30 -24.74
N ILE A 268 -21.82 11.27 -23.40
CA ILE A 268 -22.33 10.18 -22.57
C ILE A 268 -23.85 10.04 -22.75
N GLU A 269 -24.61 11.12 -22.69
CA GLU A 269 -26.07 11.09 -22.89
C GLU A 269 -26.44 10.64 -24.31
N LYS A 270 -25.71 11.10 -25.33
CA LYS A 270 -25.93 10.67 -26.72
C LYS A 270 -25.68 9.16 -26.90
N ILE A 271 -24.65 8.62 -26.25
CA ILE A 271 -24.35 7.18 -26.29
C ILE A 271 -25.44 6.42 -25.54
N ALA A 272 -25.80 6.89 -24.36
CA ALA A 272 -26.81 6.28 -23.52
C ALA A 272 -28.21 6.30 -24.14
N GLY A 273 -28.62 7.40 -24.77
CA GLY A 273 -29.93 7.55 -25.40
C GLY A 273 -30.13 6.74 -26.69
N LYS A 274 -29.09 6.19 -27.29
CA LYS A 274 -29.14 5.39 -28.52
C LYS A 274 -29.38 3.89 -28.28
N SER A 275 -29.30 3.42 -27.05
CA SER A 275 -29.45 2.00 -26.69
C SER A 275 -30.42 1.86 -25.53
N SER A 276 -31.41 1.00 -25.66
CA SER A 276 -32.34 0.66 -24.57
C SER A 276 -31.62 -0.02 -23.39
N ASP A 277 -30.44 -0.59 -23.63
CA ASP A 277 -29.56 -1.24 -22.65
C ASP A 277 -28.31 -0.39 -22.34
N ALA A 278 -28.37 0.90 -22.59
CA ALA A 278 -27.25 1.79 -22.36
C ALA A 278 -26.91 1.79 -20.88
N VAL A 279 -25.91 1.04 -20.58
CA VAL A 279 -25.43 0.85 -19.25
C VAL A 279 -24.32 1.86 -19.06
N TYR A 280 -24.61 2.94 -18.33
CA TYR A 280 -23.58 3.92 -17.92
C TYR A 280 -22.33 3.24 -17.32
N SER A 281 -22.49 2.03 -16.78
CA SER A 281 -21.38 1.21 -16.30
C SER A 281 -20.39 0.76 -17.38
N ASN A 282 -20.74 0.88 -18.67
CA ASN A 282 -19.86 0.57 -19.80
C ASN A 282 -19.05 1.79 -20.27
N ILE A 283 -19.30 2.96 -19.69
CA ILE A 283 -18.62 4.20 -20.04
C ILE A 283 -17.64 4.56 -18.94
N ALA A 284 -16.41 4.89 -19.28
CA ALA A 284 -15.39 5.33 -18.33
C ALA A 284 -14.76 6.64 -18.77
N VAL A 285 -14.63 7.59 -17.81
CA VAL A 285 -13.85 8.81 -17.98
C VAL A 285 -12.53 8.63 -17.24
N LEU A 286 -11.41 8.70 -17.95
CA LEU A 286 -10.07 8.56 -17.41
C LEU A 286 -9.40 9.93 -17.28
N TYR A 287 -8.73 10.17 -16.16
CA TYR A 287 -8.05 11.43 -15.88
C TYR A 287 -6.69 11.18 -15.21
N ARG A 288 -5.76 12.13 -15.38
CA ARG A 288 -4.40 12.00 -14.85
C ARG A 288 -4.31 12.21 -13.34
N SER A 289 -5.16 13.04 -12.78
CA SER A 289 -5.10 13.46 -11.37
C SER A 289 -6.49 13.63 -10.79
N SER A 290 -6.68 13.24 -9.53
CA SER A 290 -7.98 13.22 -8.86
C SER A 290 -8.68 14.60 -8.75
N TYR A 291 -7.93 15.70 -8.75
CA TYR A 291 -8.53 17.03 -8.72
C TYR A 291 -9.34 17.37 -9.99
N LEU A 292 -9.05 16.67 -11.10
CA LEU A 292 -9.74 16.84 -12.37
C LEU A 292 -11.16 16.24 -12.37
N THR A 293 -11.55 15.48 -11.34
CA THR A 293 -12.91 14.91 -11.25
C THR A 293 -13.99 15.96 -11.03
N ARG A 294 -13.67 17.05 -10.33
CA ARG A 294 -14.68 18.02 -9.84
C ARG A 294 -15.60 18.58 -10.90
N PRO A 295 -15.13 19.07 -12.08
CA PRO A 295 -16.01 19.55 -13.13
C PRO A 295 -16.95 18.47 -13.67
N PHE A 296 -16.45 17.24 -13.83
CA PHE A 296 -17.26 16.10 -14.29
C PHE A 296 -18.31 15.68 -13.26
N GLU A 297 -17.93 15.63 -11.97
CA GLU A 297 -18.86 15.34 -10.87
C GLU A 297 -19.99 16.36 -10.80
N ALA A 298 -19.64 17.65 -10.89
CA ALA A 298 -20.62 18.74 -10.87
C ALA A 298 -21.59 18.63 -12.04
N GLU A 299 -21.10 18.37 -13.26
CA GLU A 299 -21.95 18.30 -14.45
C GLU A 299 -22.81 17.03 -14.48
N LEU A 300 -22.28 15.86 -14.10
CA LEU A 300 -23.03 14.62 -13.96
C LEU A 300 -24.14 14.75 -12.91
N ALA A 301 -23.83 15.38 -11.76
CA ALA A 301 -24.82 15.64 -10.71
C ALA A 301 -25.88 16.63 -11.15
N HIS A 302 -25.50 17.70 -11.86
CA HIS A 302 -26.43 18.70 -12.40
C HIS A 302 -27.48 18.06 -13.35
N ARG A 303 -27.04 17.08 -14.15
CA ARG A 303 -27.93 16.35 -15.07
C ARG A 303 -28.59 15.13 -14.46
N GLY A 304 -28.32 14.82 -13.18
CA GLY A 304 -28.91 13.66 -12.49
C GLY A 304 -28.41 12.31 -13.03
N LEU A 305 -27.25 12.26 -13.67
CA LEU A 305 -26.69 11.03 -14.24
C LEU A 305 -25.98 10.21 -13.16
N PRO A 306 -26.17 8.89 -13.11
CA PRO A 306 -25.50 8.04 -12.15
C PRO A 306 -24.02 7.88 -12.50
N TYR A 307 -23.13 8.05 -11.51
CA TYR A 307 -21.70 7.84 -11.69
C TYR A 307 -21.05 7.21 -10.46
N ARG A 308 -19.86 6.64 -10.64
CA ARG A 308 -19.04 6.10 -9.57
C ARG A 308 -17.58 6.52 -9.77
N ILE A 309 -16.97 7.10 -8.73
CA ILE A 309 -15.54 7.45 -8.75
C ILE A 309 -14.73 6.27 -8.26
N PHE A 310 -13.77 5.86 -9.08
CA PHE A 310 -12.76 4.88 -8.70
C PHE A 310 -11.51 5.62 -8.24
N GLY A 311 -10.96 5.26 -7.07
CA GLY A 311 -9.80 5.92 -6.47
C GLY A 311 -10.13 7.01 -5.46
N GLY A 312 -11.41 7.24 -5.13
CA GLY A 312 -11.82 8.04 -3.98
C GLY A 312 -11.46 7.39 -2.64
N LEU A 313 -11.76 8.06 -1.51
CA LEU A 313 -11.52 7.53 -0.17
C LEU A 313 -12.13 6.13 -0.03
N ARG A 314 -11.25 5.12 0.02
CA ARG A 314 -11.67 3.74 0.22
C ARG A 314 -12.28 3.58 1.61
N PHE A 315 -13.18 2.61 1.80
CA PHE A 315 -13.84 2.33 3.08
C PHE A 315 -12.85 2.31 4.26
N TYR A 316 -11.76 1.58 4.12
CA TYR A 316 -10.72 1.49 5.16
C TYR A 316 -9.87 2.76 5.34
N GLN A 317 -10.02 3.77 4.48
CA GLN A 317 -9.35 5.08 4.61
C GLN A 317 -10.24 6.13 5.29
N ARG A 318 -11.50 5.81 5.54
CA ARG A 318 -12.41 6.70 6.27
C ARG A 318 -11.92 6.82 7.72
N LYS A 319 -12.02 8.03 8.26
CA LYS A 319 -11.52 8.35 9.60
C LYS A 319 -12.11 7.41 10.65
N GLU A 320 -13.41 7.24 10.63
CA GLU A 320 -14.17 6.44 11.59
C GLU A 320 -13.74 4.95 11.55
N VAL A 321 -13.51 4.43 10.35
CA VAL A 321 -13.04 3.05 10.16
C VAL A 321 -11.62 2.88 10.67
N LYS A 322 -10.74 3.85 10.42
CA LYS A 322 -9.37 3.85 10.93
C LYS A 322 -9.32 3.96 12.46
N ASP A 323 -10.21 4.76 13.05
CA ASP A 323 -10.31 4.91 14.51
C ASP A 323 -10.68 3.56 15.15
N VAL A 324 -11.68 2.86 14.60
CA VAL A 324 -12.04 1.50 15.06
C VAL A 324 -10.91 0.50 14.86
N LEU A 325 -10.28 0.51 13.69
CA LEU A 325 -9.14 -0.38 13.41
C LEU A 325 -7.95 -0.12 14.35
N ALA A 326 -7.72 1.13 14.74
CA ALA A 326 -6.66 1.47 15.68
C ALA A 326 -6.91 0.86 17.07
N TYR A 327 -8.16 0.83 17.55
CA TYR A 327 -8.52 0.10 18.75
C TYR A 327 -8.16 -1.39 18.64
N PHE A 328 -8.49 -2.03 17.52
CA PHE A 328 -8.16 -3.44 17.32
C PHE A 328 -6.65 -3.67 17.21
N ARG A 329 -5.92 -2.73 16.61
CA ARG A 329 -4.45 -2.81 16.54
C ARG A 329 -3.83 -2.80 17.93
N VAL A 330 -4.25 -1.92 18.83
CA VAL A 330 -3.75 -1.86 20.21
C VAL A 330 -4.12 -3.13 21.00
N LEU A 331 -5.33 -3.69 20.78
CA LEU A 331 -5.71 -4.98 21.40
C LEU A 331 -4.78 -6.12 20.98
N VAL A 332 -4.32 -6.14 19.74
CA VAL A 332 -3.46 -7.19 19.17
C VAL A 332 -1.98 -6.91 19.42
N ASN A 333 -1.56 -5.65 19.30
CA ASN A 333 -0.20 -5.18 19.54
C ASN A 333 -0.20 -4.00 20.53
N PRO A 334 -0.05 -4.25 21.85
CA PRO A 334 -0.02 -3.21 22.88
C PRO A 334 1.11 -2.20 22.76
N LYS A 335 2.14 -2.48 21.94
CA LYS A 335 3.27 -1.58 21.66
C LYS A 335 3.05 -0.68 20.45
N ASP A 336 1.86 -0.76 19.82
CA ASP A 336 1.52 0.10 18.69
C ASP A 336 1.13 1.51 19.16
N ASP A 337 2.13 2.31 19.53
CA ASP A 337 1.94 3.68 20.03
C ASP A 337 1.27 4.58 18.98
N ILE A 338 1.47 4.32 17.69
CA ILE A 338 0.82 5.05 16.59
C ILE A 338 -0.70 4.83 16.62
N ALA A 339 -1.12 3.58 16.85
CA ALA A 339 -2.53 3.27 17.01
C ALA A 339 -3.09 3.81 18.34
N PHE A 340 -2.30 3.77 19.41
CA PHE A 340 -2.70 4.32 20.71
C PHE A 340 -2.88 5.83 20.65
N ASP A 341 -1.95 6.58 20.09
CA ASP A 341 -2.07 8.02 19.85
C ASP A 341 -3.34 8.40 19.10
N ARG A 342 -3.76 7.55 18.17
CA ARG A 342 -4.98 7.77 17.41
C ARG A 342 -6.24 7.63 18.27
N ILE A 343 -6.28 6.66 19.18
CA ILE A 343 -7.49 6.33 19.97
C ILE A 343 -7.54 7.03 21.31
N VAL A 344 -6.43 7.50 21.84
CA VAL A 344 -6.33 8.04 23.21
C VAL A 344 -7.35 9.16 23.47
N ASN A 345 -7.73 9.91 22.45
CA ASN A 345 -8.73 10.99 22.48
C ASN A 345 -9.95 10.76 21.56
N VAL A 346 -10.18 9.54 21.14
CA VAL A 346 -11.34 9.15 20.31
C VAL A 346 -12.07 8.00 21.01
N PRO A 347 -13.27 8.21 21.57
CA PRO A 347 -14.00 9.47 21.77
C PRO A 347 -13.22 10.47 22.63
N SER A 348 -13.63 11.75 22.61
CA SER A 348 -12.92 12.81 23.33
C SER A 348 -12.84 12.55 24.84
N ARG A 349 -11.62 12.43 25.35
CA ARG A 349 -11.32 12.26 26.80
C ARG A 349 -10.72 13.51 27.41
N LYS A 350 -10.68 14.61 26.64
CA LYS A 350 -10.14 15.92 27.07
C LYS A 350 -8.67 15.85 27.51
N ILE A 351 -7.88 15.00 26.86
CA ILE A 351 -6.44 14.85 27.08
C ILE A 351 -5.73 15.86 26.17
N GLY A 352 -5.06 16.84 26.77
CA GLY A 352 -4.33 17.86 26.02
C GLY A 352 -2.97 17.39 25.53
N ALA A 353 -2.39 18.14 24.57
CA ALA A 353 -1.08 17.82 24.01
C ALA A 353 0.03 17.72 25.07
N ALA A 354 0.07 18.62 26.02
CA ALA A 354 1.07 18.58 27.09
C ALA A 354 1.02 17.30 27.92
N SER A 355 -0.19 16.77 28.16
CA SER A 355 -0.34 15.51 28.91
C SER A 355 0.05 14.28 28.08
N LEU A 356 -0.17 14.33 26.76
CA LEU A 356 0.32 13.29 25.85
C LEU A 356 1.84 13.27 25.79
N GLU A 357 2.48 14.45 25.81
CA GLU A 357 3.95 14.55 25.85
C GLU A 357 4.52 13.96 27.15
N ILE A 358 3.86 14.19 28.30
CA ILE A 358 4.26 13.56 29.57
C ILE A 358 4.17 12.04 29.46
N ILE A 359 3.05 11.51 28.93
CA ILE A 359 2.85 10.06 28.75
C ILE A 359 3.97 9.50 27.88
N LYS A 360 4.26 10.13 26.73
CA LYS A 360 5.31 9.71 25.80
C LYS A 360 6.69 9.70 26.44
N LYS A 361 7.01 10.75 27.16
CA LYS A 361 8.27 10.89 27.86
C LYS A 361 8.44 9.77 28.90
N GLU A 362 7.49 9.63 29.80
CA GLU A 362 7.55 8.64 30.87
C GLU A 362 7.54 7.19 30.35
N ALA A 363 6.75 6.89 29.32
CA ALA A 363 6.74 5.59 28.66
C ALA A 363 8.11 5.28 28.01
N THR A 364 8.72 6.27 27.36
CA THR A 364 10.05 6.14 26.74
C THR A 364 11.14 5.90 27.80
N GLU A 365 11.11 6.63 28.91
CA GLU A 365 12.04 6.45 30.03
C GLU A 365 11.89 5.07 30.68
N ALA A 366 10.66 4.57 30.78
CA ALA A 366 10.34 3.22 31.25
C ALA A 366 10.65 2.11 30.21
N LYS A 367 10.98 2.44 28.97
CA LYS A 367 11.18 1.51 27.84
C LYS A 367 9.94 0.64 27.57
N LEU A 368 8.75 1.22 27.76
CA LEU A 368 7.45 0.61 27.53
C LEU A 368 6.73 1.32 26.36
N GLY A 369 5.75 0.64 25.75
CA GLY A 369 4.77 1.31 24.91
C GLY A 369 3.82 2.16 25.77
N GLU A 370 3.22 3.20 25.18
CA GLU A 370 2.35 4.14 25.91
C GLU A 370 1.17 3.43 26.59
N TYR A 371 0.54 2.48 25.90
CA TYR A 371 -0.53 1.67 26.47
C TYR A 371 -0.06 0.80 27.65
N GLU A 372 1.09 0.15 27.52
CA GLU A 372 1.68 -0.68 28.57
C GLU A 372 2.07 0.17 29.78
N TYR A 373 2.57 1.38 29.55
CA TYR A 373 2.89 2.34 30.60
C TYR A 373 1.65 2.77 31.37
N ILE A 374 0.59 3.20 30.67
CA ILE A 374 -0.68 3.61 31.30
C ILE A 374 -1.34 2.50 32.10
N LYS A 375 -1.12 1.26 31.73
CA LYS A 375 -1.63 0.10 32.47
C LYS A 375 -1.01 -0.03 33.87
N ASN A 376 0.25 0.41 34.05
CA ASN A 376 1.03 0.26 35.27
C ASN A 376 1.76 1.55 35.66
N VAL A 377 1.03 2.68 35.68
CA VAL A 377 1.62 3.99 35.98
C VAL A 377 2.20 4.01 37.42
N PRO A 378 3.47 4.41 37.59
CA PRO A 378 4.09 4.60 38.90
C PRO A 378 3.40 5.70 39.72
N SER A 379 3.50 5.62 41.03
CA SER A 379 2.87 6.58 41.95
C SER A 379 3.48 7.99 41.91
N ASP A 380 4.68 8.11 41.35
CA ASP A 380 5.44 9.37 41.17
C ASP A 380 5.28 9.98 39.79
N SER A 381 4.38 9.45 38.96
CA SER A 381 4.10 9.99 37.60
C SER A 381 3.59 11.43 37.65
N GLU A 382 4.04 12.23 36.70
CA GLU A 382 3.59 13.62 36.48
C GLU A 382 2.23 13.71 35.75
N ILE A 383 1.64 12.59 35.33
CA ILE A 383 0.35 12.57 34.64
C ILE A 383 -0.78 13.01 35.57
N PRO A 384 -1.59 14.02 35.23
CA PRO A 384 -2.68 14.49 36.06
C PRO A 384 -3.69 13.38 36.38
N ASN A 385 -4.10 13.28 37.66
CA ASN A 385 -4.97 12.21 38.15
C ASN A 385 -6.29 12.09 37.38
N ARG A 386 -6.87 13.20 36.89
CA ARG A 386 -8.07 13.19 36.03
C ARG A 386 -7.83 12.40 34.73
N ILE A 387 -6.64 12.49 34.19
CA ILE A 387 -6.26 11.80 32.95
C ILE A 387 -6.04 10.32 33.23
N LEU A 388 -5.38 10.00 34.34
CA LEU A 388 -5.21 8.61 34.78
C LEU A 388 -6.55 7.89 34.95
N VAL A 389 -7.56 8.56 35.52
CA VAL A 389 -8.90 7.99 35.64
C VAL A 389 -9.53 7.73 34.28
N ALA A 390 -9.45 8.68 33.34
CA ALA A 390 -10.02 8.53 32.02
C ALA A 390 -9.31 7.41 31.20
N LEU A 391 -8.00 7.32 31.32
CA LEU A 391 -7.19 6.28 30.64
C LEU A 391 -7.35 4.93 31.33
N GLY A 392 -7.47 4.88 32.64
CA GLY A 392 -7.76 3.67 33.41
C GLY A 392 -9.07 3.00 32.99
N ALA A 393 -10.11 3.80 32.70
CA ALA A 393 -11.37 3.28 32.17
C ALA A 393 -11.18 2.67 30.76
N LEU A 394 -10.41 3.32 29.90
CA LEU A 394 -10.07 2.80 28.58
C LEU A 394 -9.30 1.47 28.69
N VAL A 395 -8.23 1.45 29.48
CA VAL A 395 -7.41 0.24 29.70
C VAL A 395 -8.26 -0.90 30.26
N SER A 396 -9.09 -0.63 31.28
CA SER A 396 -9.97 -1.65 31.87
C SER A 396 -10.91 -2.27 30.83
N LYS A 397 -11.51 -1.44 29.96
CA LYS A 397 -12.35 -1.93 28.87
C LYS A 397 -11.58 -2.79 27.87
N MET A 398 -10.39 -2.37 27.48
CA MET A 398 -9.54 -3.09 26.55
C MET A 398 -9.06 -4.43 27.11
N GLU A 399 -8.63 -4.46 28.37
CA GLU A 399 -8.17 -5.71 29.01
C GLU A 399 -9.32 -6.72 29.16
N LYS A 400 -10.51 -6.29 29.59
CA LYS A 400 -11.71 -7.17 29.61
C LYS A 400 -12.05 -7.74 28.23
N THR A 401 -11.93 -6.91 27.19
CA THR A 401 -12.17 -7.37 25.82
C THR A 401 -11.12 -8.40 25.38
N LYS A 402 -9.86 -8.19 25.77
CA LYS A 402 -8.76 -9.10 25.48
C LYS A 402 -8.93 -10.45 26.18
N GLU A 403 -9.37 -10.46 27.45
CA GLU A 403 -9.70 -11.66 28.19
C GLU A 403 -10.82 -12.46 27.50
N ARG A 404 -11.93 -11.82 27.15
CA ARG A 404 -13.03 -12.46 26.38
C ARG A 404 -12.57 -13.06 25.06
N LEU A 405 -11.69 -12.36 24.32
CA LEU A 405 -11.12 -12.87 23.07
C LEU A 405 -10.23 -14.11 23.29
N GLN A 406 -9.54 -14.19 24.44
CA GLN A 406 -8.68 -15.33 24.79
C GLN A 406 -9.47 -16.54 25.25
N GLU A 407 -10.55 -16.35 25.99
CA GLU A 407 -11.42 -17.42 26.51
C GLU A 407 -12.16 -18.17 25.41
N ARG A 408 -12.35 -17.56 24.24
CA ARG A 408 -13.05 -18.14 23.07
C ARG A 408 -14.45 -18.69 23.39
N SER A 409 -15.08 -18.17 24.42
CA SER A 409 -16.43 -18.57 24.84
C SER A 409 -17.53 -18.02 23.94
N GLU A 410 -17.23 -16.94 23.18
CA GLU A 410 -18.16 -16.24 22.30
C GLU A 410 -17.55 -16.07 20.91
N ALA A 411 -18.41 -15.78 19.90
CA ALA A 411 -17.92 -15.42 18.56
C ALA A 411 -17.15 -14.10 18.60
N TYR A 412 -15.97 -14.04 18.01
CA TYR A 412 -15.14 -12.83 17.95
C TYR A 412 -15.90 -11.61 17.42
N SER A 413 -16.78 -11.79 16.44
CA SER A 413 -17.62 -10.72 15.89
C SER A 413 -18.56 -10.12 16.92
N ALA A 414 -19.10 -10.92 17.85
CA ALA A 414 -19.97 -10.45 18.92
C ALA A 414 -19.16 -9.63 19.93
N ILE A 415 -18.02 -10.15 20.40
CA ILE A 415 -17.13 -9.46 21.35
C ILE A 415 -16.69 -8.11 20.80
N LEU A 416 -16.26 -8.07 19.52
CA LEU A 416 -15.80 -6.83 18.89
C LEU A 416 -16.93 -5.85 18.64
N LYS A 417 -18.14 -6.33 18.35
CA LYS A 417 -19.33 -5.49 18.21
C LYS A 417 -19.67 -4.81 19.53
N ASP A 418 -19.72 -5.56 20.62
CA ASP A 418 -19.98 -5.01 21.97
C ASP A 418 -18.93 -3.97 22.34
N PHE A 419 -17.64 -4.27 22.07
CA PHE A 419 -16.55 -3.35 22.34
C PHE A 419 -16.68 -2.00 21.64
N ILE A 420 -17.22 -1.97 20.41
CA ILE A 420 -17.39 -0.75 19.63
C ILE A 420 -18.64 0.02 20.06
N THR A 421 -19.71 -0.69 20.44
CA THR A 421 -21.01 -0.07 20.79
C THR A 421 -21.05 0.55 22.17
N ASP A 422 -20.29 0.03 23.11
CA ASP A 422 -20.14 0.56 24.47
C ASP A 422 -19.10 1.69 24.55
#